data_f026a8e1f65be22b5c6ce6f3b988862c
#
_entry.id   f026a8e1f65be22b5c6ce6f3b988862c
#
_cell.length_a   1.000
_cell.length_b   1.000
_cell.length_c   1.000
_cell.angle_alpha   90.00
_cell.angle_beta   90.00
_cell.angle_gamma   90.00
#
_symmetry.space_group_name_H-M   'P 1'
#
loop_
_entity.id
_entity.type
_entity.pdbx_description
1 polymer ?
#
loop_
_entity_poly.entity_id
_entity_poly.type
_entity_poly.pdbx_seq_one_letter_code
_entity_poly.pdbx_strand_id
1 'polypeptide(L)'
;MRGVKTIRFCSGRFGPWDVDVAPSVYPPREDTELICKTLSKIEGRGRKAIEIGCGSGVVSMALSEMGWKVHGYDINPYAVACSRANIEKLGYSSSVKINEGGLGEEGWRIPDDAELVVWNLPYLSPPKRGEPSLELIEEASMIDIHGRGWSFELLKHLENHGNDKIVVVALFRTDPDSPSLSLIHI
;
A
#
# COMPACT_ATOMS: atom_id res chain seq x y z
N MET A 1 -16.12 -21.74 -3.56
CA MET A 1 -15.22 -20.61 -3.34
C MET A 1 -15.71 -19.88 -2.10
N ARG A 2 -14.98 -19.87 -0.98
CA ARG A 2 -15.30 -19.00 0.15
C ARG A 2 -15.03 -17.58 -0.32
N GLY A 3 -16.10 -16.79 -0.35
CA GLY A 3 -16.26 -15.73 -1.30
C GLY A 3 -15.51 -14.45 -0.96
N VAL A 4 -15.22 -13.72 -1.99
CA VAL A 4 -14.92 -12.29 -1.98
C VAL A 4 -15.95 -11.58 -1.09
N LYS A 5 -15.48 -10.74 -0.16
CA LYS A 5 -16.34 -9.91 0.68
C LYS A 5 -16.35 -8.49 0.11
N THR A 6 -17.50 -7.88 0.00
CA THR A 6 -17.60 -6.46 -0.30
C THR A 6 -17.56 -5.68 1.00
N ILE A 7 -16.64 -4.73 1.09
CA ILE A 7 -16.45 -3.83 2.24
C ILE A 7 -16.76 -2.41 1.77
N ARG A 8 -17.58 -1.69 2.54
CA ARG A 8 -17.79 -0.28 2.31
C ARG A 8 -16.69 0.51 3.00
N PHE A 9 -15.85 1.17 2.21
CA PHE A 9 -14.75 2.00 2.70
C PHE A 9 -15.02 3.49 2.46
N CYS A 10 -14.72 4.28 3.47
CA CYS A 10 -14.81 5.74 3.43
C CYS A 10 -13.72 6.34 4.31
N SER A 11 -12.98 7.32 3.82
CA SER A 11 -11.95 8.02 4.60
C SER A 11 -11.89 9.50 4.23
N GLY A 12 -12.47 10.34 5.07
CA GLY A 12 -12.52 11.78 4.84
C GLY A 12 -13.28 12.12 3.56
N ARG A 13 -12.57 12.67 2.56
CA ARG A 13 -13.13 13.03 1.26
C ARG A 13 -13.26 11.86 0.28
N PHE A 14 -12.62 10.73 0.59
CA PHE A 14 -12.54 9.59 -0.30
C PHE A 14 -13.68 8.60 -0.07
N GLY A 15 -14.24 8.09 -1.15
CA GLY A 15 -15.36 7.16 -1.12
C GLY A 15 -16.73 7.88 -0.96
N PRO A 16 -17.80 7.16 -0.52
CA PRO A 16 -17.76 5.74 -0.16
C PRO A 16 -17.54 4.82 -1.36
N TRP A 17 -16.72 3.79 -1.19
CA TRP A 17 -16.48 2.76 -2.19
C TRP A 17 -16.90 1.39 -1.67
N ASP A 18 -17.62 0.64 -2.48
CA ASP A 18 -17.90 -0.78 -2.22
C ASP A 18 -16.78 -1.63 -2.83
N VAL A 19 -15.77 -1.93 -2.02
CA VAL A 19 -14.53 -2.58 -2.40
C VAL A 19 -14.65 -4.09 -2.18
N ASP A 20 -14.38 -4.86 -3.22
CA ASP A 20 -14.33 -6.31 -3.12
C ASP A 20 -12.94 -6.74 -2.61
N VAL A 21 -12.92 -7.63 -1.62
CA VAL A 21 -11.70 -8.11 -0.97
C VAL A 21 -11.68 -9.64 -0.98
N ALA A 22 -10.68 -10.21 -1.60
CA ALA A 22 -10.47 -11.65 -1.61
C ALA A 22 -9.97 -12.14 -0.24
N PRO A 23 -10.20 -13.41 0.14
CA PRO A 23 -9.78 -13.95 1.44
C PRO A 23 -8.26 -13.89 1.71
N SER A 24 -7.45 -13.81 0.66
CA SER A 24 -5.99 -13.70 0.71
C SER A 24 -5.47 -12.27 0.53
N VAL A 25 -6.34 -11.29 0.63
CA VAL A 25 -6.00 -9.86 0.49
C VAL A 25 -6.35 -9.13 1.79
N TYR A 26 -5.40 -8.36 2.30
CA TYR A 26 -5.61 -7.57 3.50
C TYR A 26 -6.73 -6.54 3.28
N PRO A 27 -7.76 -6.53 4.14
CA PRO A 27 -8.85 -5.58 4.00
C PRO A 27 -8.40 -4.17 4.41
N PRO A 28 -8.95 -3.11 3.79
CA PRO A 28 -8.66 -1.75 4.22
C PRO A 28 -9.19 -1.54 5.65
N ARG A 29 -8.33 -1.01 6.54
CA ARG A 29 -8.61 -0.74 7.96
C ARG A 29 -8.16 0.67 8.35
N GLU A 30 -7.98 0.91 9.63
CA GLU A 30 -7.59 2.21 10.22
C GLU A 30 -6.24 2.73 9.71
N ASP A 31 -5.30 1.83 9.43
CA ASP A 31 -4.02 2.14 8.81
C ASP A 31 -4.19 2.71 7.40
N THR A 32 -5.04 2.07 6.60
CA THR A 32 -5.43 2.56 5.26
C THR A 32 -6.12 3.93 5.34
N GLU A 33 -7.00 4.14 6.33
CA GLU A 33 -7.62 5.45 6.56
C GLU A 33 -6.59 6.53 6.89
N LEU A 34 -5.59 6.22 7.72
CA LEU A 34 -4.54 7.17 8.11
C LEU A 34 -3.72 7.62 6.89
N ILE A 35 -3.35 6.67 6.03
CA ILE A 35 -2.67 6.97 4.76
C ILE A 35 -3.56 7.85 3.88
N CYS A 36 -4.81 7.48 3.66
CA CYS A 36 -5.74 8.27 2.85
C CYS A 36 -5.91 9.71 3.38
N LYS A 37 -6.07 9.88 4.70
CA LYS A 37 -6.13 11.22 5.33
C LYS A 37 -4.89 12.05 5.06
N THR A 38 -3.71 11.45 5.07
CA THR A 38 -2.45 12.13 4.74
C THR A 38 -2.39 12.52 3.27
N LEU A 39 -2.71 11.58 2.38
CA LEU A 39 -2.71 11.81 0.94
C LEU A 39 -3.70 12.88 0.49
N SER A 40 -4.78 13.10 1.25
CA SER A 40 -5.77 14.15 0.95
C SER A 40 -5.20 15.57 0.91
N LYS A 41 -3.95 15.76 1.35
CA LYS A 41 -3.23 17.05 1.37
C LYS A 41 -2.21 17.18 0.24
N ILE A 42 -2.02 16.13 -0.58
CA ILE A 42 -0.93 16.05 -1.57
C ILE A 42 -1.52 15.93 -2.97
N GLU A 43 -1.62 17.02 -3.70
CA GLU A 43 -2.16 17.03 -5.07
C GLU A 43 -1.18 16.48 -6.10
N GLY A 44 -1.69 15.60 -6.98
CA GLY A 44 -0.91 14.94 -8.02
C GLY A 44 -0.67 15.81 -9.25
N ARG A 45 -1.67 16.55 -9.71
CA ARG A 45 -1.61 17.38 -10.93
C ARG A 45 -1.11 16.62 -12.17
N GLY A 46 -1.48 15.36 -12.30
CA GLY A 46 -1.08 14.47 -13.40
C GLY A 46 0.31 13.84 -13.26
N ARG A 47 1.01 14.09 -12.15
CA ARG A 47 2.31 13.46 -11.83
C ARG A 47 2.16 11.99 -11.48
N LYS A 48 3.26 11.24 -11.48
CA LYS A 48 3.27 9.81 -11.24
C LYS A 48 3.46 9.49 -9.76
N ALA A 49 2.59 8.62 -9.25
CA ALA A 49 2.72 8.00 -7.93
C ALA A 49 2.92 6.49 -8.05
N ILE A 50 3.73 5.94 -7.18
CA ILE A 50 3.94 4.50 -7.01
C ILE A 50 3.35 4.09 -5.66
N GLU A 51 2.47 3.09 -5.67
CA GLU A 51 2.02 2.41 -4.47
C GLU A 51 2.67 1.03 -4.39
N ILE A 52 3.34 0.72 -3.28
CA ILE A 52 3.93 -0.58 -3.01
C ILE A 52 2.98 -1.34 -2.06
N GLY A 53 2.63 -2.60 -2.41
CA GLY A 53 1.66 -3.38 -1.65
C GLY A 53 0.24 -2.83 -1.80
N CYS A 54 -0.27 -2.77 -3.04
CA CYS A 54 -1.55 -2.09 -3.31
C CYS A 54 -2.80 -2.83 -2.77
N GLY A 55 -2.68 -4.09 -2.37
CA GLY A 55 -3.74 -4.86 -1.72
C GLY A 55 -5.08 -4.85 -2.47
N SER A 56 -6.09 -4.20 -1.92
CA SER A 56 -7.40 -4.04 -2.54
C SER A 56 -7.51 -2.85 -3.51
N GLY A 57 -6.48 -2.00 -3.64
CA GLY A 57 -6.43 -0.85 -4.53
C GLY A 57 -7.00 0.44 -3.95
N VAL A 58 -7.40 0.47 -2.69
CA VAL A 58 -8.03 1.64 -2.04
C VAL A 58 -7.14 2.88 -2.05
N VAL A 59 -5.86 2.73 -1.70
CA VAL A 59 -4.91 3.85 -1.68
C VAL A 59 -4.61 4.33 -3.10
N SER A 60 -4.51 3.43 -4.07
CA SER A 60 -4.41 3.79 -5.50
C SER A 60 -5.59 4.63 -5.97
N MET A 61 -6.82 4.30 -5.57
CA MET A 61 -8.02 5.10 -5.89
C MET A 61 -7.97 6.47 -5.23
N ALA A 62 -7.58 6.55 -3.95
CA ALA A 62 -7.42 7.82 -3.24
C ALA A 62 -6.39 8.73 -3.92
N LEU A 63 -5.24 8.19 -4.31
CA LEU A 63 -4.22 8.92 -5.10
C LEU A 63 -4.79 9.42 -6.43
N SER A 64 -5.55 8.59 -7.13
CA SER A 64 -6.20 8.98 -8.38
C SER A 64 -7.16 10.16 -8.20
N GLU A 65 -7.97 10.18 -7.13
CA GLU A 65 -8.84 11.31 -6.80
C GLU A 65 -8.08 12.60 -6.46
N MET A 66 -6.82 12.46 -6.00
CA MET A 66 -5.90 13.58 -5.79
C MET A 66 -5.18 14.01 -7.08
N GLY A 67 -5.55 13.45 -8.22
CA GLY A 67 -5.01 13.81 -9.52
C GLY A 67 -3.67 13.17 -9.87
N TRP A 68 -3.29 12.09 -9.20
CA TRP A 68 -2.09 11.32 -9.53
C TRP A 68 -2.36 10.31 -10.66
N LYS A 69 -1.34 10.04 -11.48
CA LYS A 69 -1.27 8.85 -12.32
C LYS A 69 -0.58 7.76 -11.51
N VAL A 70 -1.30 6.70 -11.20
CA VAL A 70 -0.88 5.71 -10.21
C VAL A 70 -0.41 4.43 -10.87
N HIS A 71 0.75 3.93 -10.44
CA HIS A 71 1.17 2.57 -10.67
C HIS A 71 1.23 1.85 -9.32
N GLY A 72 0.23 1.01 -9.05
CA GLY A 72 0.22 0.12 -7.90
C GLY A 72 0.96 -1.18 -8.21
N TYR A 73 1.70 -1.68 -7.22
CA TYR A 73 2.44 -2.94 -7.29
C TYR A 73 2.07 -3.82 -6.12
N ASP A 74 1.96 -5.12 -6.35
CA ASP A 74 1.81 -6.10 -5.29
C ASP A 74 2.48 -7.42 -5.71
N ILE A 75 3.18 -8.06 -4.79
CA ILE A 75 3.80 -9.38 -5.00
C ILE A 75 2.78 -10.52 -4.90
N ASN A 76 1.61 -10.26 -4.29
CA ASN A 76 0.54 -11.22 -4.17
C ASN A 76 -0.36 -11.17 -5.42
N PRO A 77 -0.37 -12.19 -6.29
CA PRO A 77 -1.17 -12.17 -7.52
C PRO A 77 -2.69 -12.06 -7.26
N TYR A 78 -3.16 -12.50 -6.08
CA TYR A 78 -4.56 -12.33 -5.68
C TYR A 78 -4.89 -10.87 -5.34
N ALA A 79 -3.95 -10.14 -4.74
CA ALA A 79 -4.07 -8.72 -4.51
C ALA A 79 -4.09 -7.95 -5.83
N VAL A 80 -3.19 -8.29 -6.76
CA VAL A 80 -3.18 -7.72 -8.12
C VAL A 80 -4.51 -7.92 -8.82
N ALA A 81 -5.05 -9.13 -8.82
CA ALA A 81 -6.34 -9.44 -9.43
C ALA A 81 -7.50 -8.68 -8.75
N CYS A 82 -7.48 -8.63 -7.42
CA CYS A 82 -8.46 -7.94 -6.60
C CYS A 82 -8.45 -6.43 -6.87
N SER A 83 -7.27 -5.80 -6.83
CA SER A 83 -7.09 -4.38 -7.14
C SER A 83 -7.59 -4.04 -8.54
N ARG A 84 -7.17 -4.80 -9.56
CA ARG A 84 -7.60 -4.57 -10.95
C ARG A 84 -9.12 -4.60 -11.08
N ALA A 85 -9.78 -5.59 -10.47
CA ALA A 85 -11.23 -5.69 -10.48
C ALA A 85 -11.91 -4.49 -9.82
N ASN A 86 -11.41 -4.02 -8.67
CA ASN A 86 -11.93 -2.84 -7.99
C ASN A 86 -11.70 -1.56 -8.79
N ILE A 87 -10.51 -1.37 -9.35
CA ILE A 87 -10.16 -0.22 -10.19
C ILE A 87 -11.08 -0.13 -11.41
N GLU A 88 -11.33 -1.25 -12.08
CA GLU A 88 -12.24 -1.33 -13.23
C GLU A 88 -13.69 -1.07 -12.81
N LYS A 89 -14.19 -1.80 -11.81
CA LYS A 89 -15.54 -1.69 -11.26
C LYS A 89 -15.90 -0.27 -10.83
N LEU A 90 -14.94 0.46 -10.24
CA LEU A 90 -15.16 1.80 -9.69
C LEU A 90 -14.72 2.93 -10.63
N GLY A 91 -14.25 2.61 -11.85
CA GLY A 91 -14.01 3.58 -12.92
C GLY A 91 -12.67 4.32 -12.88
N TYR A 92 -11.65 3.75 -12.22
CA TYR A 92 -10.32 4.38 -12.06
C TYR A 92 -9.28 3.95 -13.11
N SER A 93 -9.64 3.08 -14.07
CA SER A 93 -8.69 2.47 -15.04
C SER A 93 -7.97 3.48 -15.94
N SER A 94 -8.47 4.72 -16.06
CA SER A 94 -7.81 5.77 -16.85
C SER A 94 -6.58 6.37 -16.16
N SER A 95 -6.50 6.30 -14.84
CA SER A 95 -5.46 6.93 -14.02
C SER A 95 -4.69 5.94 -13.13
N VAL A 96 -5.17 4.71 -12.98
CA VAL A 96 -4.55 3.68 -12.15
C VAL A 96 -4.19 2.45 -12.99
N LYS A 97 -2.94 2.02 -12.86
CA LYS A 97 -2.44 0.74 -13.42
C LYS A 97 -1.92 -0.11 -12.28
N ILE A 98 -2.35 -1.37 -12.23
CA ILE A 98 -1.91 -2.34 -11.23
C ILE A 98 -1.00 -3.39 -11.88
N ASN A 99 0.16 -3.59 -11.29
CA ASN A 99 1.21 -4.47 -11.79
C ASN A 99 1.55 -5.53 -10.71
N GLU A 100 1.95 -6.70 -11.16
CA GLU A 100 2.57 -7.70 -10.30
C GLU A 100 4.03 -7.32 -10.08
N GLY A 101 4.53 -7.53 -8.86
CA GLY A 101 5.88 -7.20 -8.46
C GLY A 101 5.95 -6.23 -7.29
N GLY A 102 7.16 -5.90 -6.88
CA GLY A 102 7.35 -4.97 -5.76
C GLY A 102 8.74 -5.00 -5.17
N LEU A 103 8.92 -4.22 -4.12
CA LEU A 103 10.17 -4.13 -3.39
C LEU A 103 10.58 -5.51 -2.84
N GLY A 104 11.83 -5.88 -3.05
CA GLY A 104 12.40 -7.17 -2.66
C GLY A 104 12.45 -8.20 -3.79
N GLU A 105 11.84 -7.95 -4.94
CA GLU A 105 12.01 -8.78 -6.13
C GLU A 105 13.27 -8.40 -6.91
N GLU A 106 13.91 -9.41 -7.49
CA GLU A 106 15.12 -9.22 -8.27
C GLU A 106 14.86 -8.31 -9.48
N GLY A 107 15.65 -7.25 -9.60
CA GLY A 107 15.56 -6.29 -10.71
C GLY A 107 14.41 -5.28 -10.61
N TRP A 108 13.52 -5.39 -9.64
CA TRP A 108 12.49 -4.36 -9.44
C TRP A 108 13.11 -3.06 -8.88
N ARG A 109 12.67 -1.94 -9.38
CA ARG A 109 13.07 -0.61 -8.89
C ARG A 109 11.92 0.37 -9.00
N ILE A 110 11.97 1.41 -8.19
CA ILE A 110 11.07 2.56 -8.31
C ILE A 110 11.34 3.23 -9.66
N PRO A 111 10.33 3.45 -10.53
CA PRO A 111 10.50 4.14 -11.80
C PRO A 111 11.08 5.55 -11.64
N ASP A 112 12.05 5.94 -12.45
CA ASP A 112 12.79 7.22 -12.34
C ASP A 112 11.89 8.46 -12.47
N ASP A 113 10.73 8.33 -13.11
CA ASP A 113 9.73 9.39 -13.28
C ASP A 113 8.68 9.42 -12.16
N ALA A 114 8.88 8.66 -11.09
CA ALA A 114 8.04 8.72 -9.90
C ALA A 114 8.33 10.00 -9.09
N GLU A 115 7.27 10.65 -8.62
CA GLU A 115 7.35 11.83 -7.76
C GLU A 115 6.77 11.58 -6.37
N LEU A 116 6.00 10.51 -6.22
CA LEU A 116 5.47 10.07 -4.93
C LEU A 116 5.59 8.55 -4.82
N VAL A 117 6.06 8.07 -3.69
CA VAL A 117 5.98 6.67 -3.29
C VAL A 117 5.11 6.55 -2.06
N VAL A 118 4.15 5.64 -2.08
CA VAL A 118 3.28 5.35 -0.94
C VAL A 118 3.42 3.88 -0.58
N TRP A 119 3.58 3.61 0.69
CA TRP A 119 3.66 2.26 1.20
C TRP A 119 3.06 2.10 2.60
N ASN A 120 2.10 1.20 2.72
CA ASN A 120 1.67 0.66 4.00
C ASN A 120 2.57 -0.54 4.32
N LEU A 121 3.73 -0.28 4.96
CA LEU A 121 4.74 -1.30 5.20
C LEU A 121 4.22 -2.43 6.09
N PRO A 122 4.72 -3.65 5.89
CA PRO A 122 4.64 -4.71 6.89
C PRO A 122 5.43 -4.28 8.14
N TYR A 123 4.75 -3.99 9.24
CA TYR A 123 5.36 -3.42 10.47
C TYR A 123 5.22 -4.32 11.70
N LEU A 124 4.62 -5.49 11.57
CA LEU A 124 4.47 -6.41 12.68
C LEU A 124 5.70 -7.33 12.80
N SER A 125 6.18 -7.51 14.00
CA SER A 125 7.14 -8.57 14.30
C SER A 125 6.42 -9.92 14.39
N PRO A 126 7.07 -11.02 14.00
CA PRO A 126 6.53 -12.35 14.23
C PRO A 126 6.16 -12.55 15.71
N PRO A 127 5.02 -13.17 16.02
CA PRO A 127 4.62 -13.41 17.40
C PRO A 127 5.67 -14.23 18.15
N LYS A 128 5.98 -13.84 19.36
CA LYS A 128 6.91 -14.58 20.22
C LYS A 128 6.23 -15.89 20.70
N ARG A 129 7.06 -16.86 21.10
CA ARG A 129 6.57 -18.14 21.60
C ARG A 129 5.65 -17.95 22.81
N GLY A 130 4.36 -18.33 22.64
CA GLY A 130 3.33 -18.18 23.67
C GLY A 130 2.41 -16.97 23.50
N GLU A 131 2.66 -16.10 22.52
CA GLU A 131 1.72 -15.05 22.12
C GLU A 131 0.65 -15.61 21.19
N PRO A 132 -0.56 -15.00 21.16
CA PRO A 132 -1.57 -15.38 20.18
C PRO A 132 -1.04 -15.27 18.76
N SER A 133 -1.31 -16.27 17.93
CA SER A 133 -1.00 -16.20 16.49
C SER A 133 -1.87 -15.12 15.83
N LEU A 134 -1.28 -14.35 14.93
CA LEU A 134 -2.02 -13.48 14.03
C LEU A 134 -2.91 -14.31 13.10
N GLU A 135 -3.94 -13.70 12.52
CA GLU A 135 -4.64 -14.35 11.42
C GLU A 135 -3.67 -14.55 10.25
N LEU A 136 -3.81 -15.65 9.51
CA LEU A 136 -2.89 -15.99 8.40
C LEU A 136 -2.70 -14.87 7.39
N ILE A 137 -3.72 -14.04 7.19
CA ILE A 137 -3.65 -12.91 6.28
C ILE A 137 -2.86 -11.73 6.87
N GLU A 138 -2.96 -11.51 8.16
CA GLU A 138 -2.17 -10.48 8.86
C GLU A 138 -0.71 -10.91 8.89
N GLU A 139 -0.45 -12.20 9.13
CA GLU A 139 0.88 -12.77 9.09
C GLU A 139 1.52 -12.59 7.71
N ALA A 140 0.80 -12.93 6.65
CA ALA A 140 1.29 -12.84 5.28
C ALA A 140 1.50 -11.40 4.76
N SER A 141 0.70 -10.43 5.26
CA SER A 141 0.67 -9.06 4.73
C SER A 141 1.40 -8.06 5.61
N MET A 142 1.58 -8.33 6.90
CA MET A 142 1.99 -7.35 7.89
C MET A 142 3.30 -7.70 8.60
N ILE A 143 3.81 -8.94 8.44
CA ILE A 143 5.05 -9.36 9.09
C ILE A 143 6.25 -9.20 8.16
N ASP A 144 7.31 -8.58 8.65
CA ASP A 144 8.66 -8.68 8.08
C ASP A 144 9.26 -10.05 8.44
N ILE A 145 8.79 -11.10 7.75
CA ILE A 145 9.14 -12.52 8.00
C ILE A 145 10.66 -12.75 7.90
N HIS A 146 11.37 -11.89 7.17
CA HIS A 146 12.78 -12.08 6.91
C HIS A 146 13.68 -11.20 7.75
N GLY A 147 13.12 -10.33 8.62
CA GLY A 147 13.89 -9.37 9.40
C GLY A 147 14.77 -8.47 8.52
N ARG A 148 14.37 -8.28 7.26
CA ARG A 148 15.16 -7.53 6.27
C ARG A 148 15.17 -6.05 6.52
N GLY A 149 14.26 -5.55 7.39
CA GLY A 149 14.11 -4.12 7.56
C GLY A 149 13.61 -3.47 6.27
N TRP A 150 12.36 -3.71 5.92
CA TRP A 150 11.75 -3.19 4.68
C TRP A 150 11.92 -1.68 4.50
N SER A 151 11.92 -0.91 5.59
CA SER A 151 12.26 0.51 5.56
C SER A 151 13.69 0.77 5.05
N PHE A 152 14.65 -0.07 5.42
CA PHE A 152 16.04 0.03 4.95
C PHE A 152 16.16 -0.33 3.47
N GLU A 153 15.44 -1.36 3.00
CA GLU A 153 15.40 -1.70 1.57
C GLU A 153 14.76 -0.57 0.75
N LEU A 154 13.69 0.04 1.24
CA LEU A 154 13.10 1.20 0.58
C LEU A 154 14.10 2.37 0.49
N LEU A 155 14.82 2.68 1.58
CA LEU A 155 15.81 3.75 1.59
C LEU A 155 16.94 3.50 0.59
N LYS A 156 17.43 2.28 0.45
CA LYS A 156 18.43 1.92 -0.58
C LYS A 156 17.93 2.20 -2.01
N HIS A 157 16.67 1.89 -2.28
CA HIS A 157 16.10 2.18 -3.59
C HIS A 157 15.98 3.68 -3.83
N LEU A 158 15.69 4.46 -2.79
CA LEU A 158 15.58 5.92 -2.86
C LEU A 158 16.96 6.59 -3.01
N GLU A 159 18.00 6.11 -2.33
CA GLU A 159 19.38 6.60 -2.47
C GLU A 159 19.90 6.52 -3.91
N ASN A 160 19.43 5.52 -4.65
CA ASN A 160 19.82 5.29 -6.06
C ASN A 160 18.79 5.82 -7.06
N HIS A 161 17.77 6.53 -6.59
CA HIS A 161 16.73 7.07 -7.45
C HIS A 161 17.17 8.35 -8.13
N GLY A 162 16.86 8.49 -9.43
CA GLY A 162 17.30 9.65 -10.25
C GLY A 162 16.59 10.97 -9.91
N ASN A 163 15.50 10.93 -9.13
CA ASN A 163 14.74 12.11 -8.73
C ASN A 163 14.96 12.43 -7.24
N ASP A 164 15.76 13.44 -6.96
CA ASP A 164 16.09 13.92 -5.61
C ASP A 164 14.93 14.65 -4.89
N LYS A 165 13.82 14.86 -5.60
CA LYS A 165 12.59 15.51 -5.07
C LYS A 165 11.43 14.53 -4.86
N ILE A 166 11.71 13.23 -4.92
CA ILE A 166 10.69 12.23 -4.70
C ILE A 166 10.16 12.32 -3.26
N VAL A 167 8.85 12.33 -3.13
CA VAL A 167 8.18 12.33 -1.83
C VAL A 167 7.83 10.90 -1.45
N VAL A 168 8.04 10.55 -0.19
CA VAL A 168 7.70 9.23 0.32
C VAL A 168 6.69 9.36 1.46
N VAL A 169 5.61 8.61 1.38
CA VAL A 169 4.61 8.45 2.45
C VAL A 169 4.60 6.99 2.84
N ALA A 170 5.19 6.67 3.97
CA ALA A 170 5.25 5.31 4.48
C ALA A 170 4.67 5.22 5.88
N LEU A 171 3.84 4.21 6.12
CA LEU A 171 3.30 3.90 7.43
C LEU A 171 4.10 2.78 8.06
N PHE A 172 4.57 2.97 9.28
CA PHE A 172 5.24 1.95 10.05
C PHE A 172 5.01 2.15 11.55
N ARG A 173 5.34 1.13 12.32
CA ARG A 173 5.25 1.16 13.77
C ARG A 173 6.57 1.65 14.37
N THR A 174 6.52 2.65 15.24
CA THR A 174 7.72 3.25 15.85
C THR A 174 8.19 2.52 17.09
N ASP A 175 7.29 1.79 17.75
CA ASP A 175 7.59 1.07 18.99
C ASP A 175 6.85 -0.27 19.01
N PRO A 176 7.57 -1.41 19.06
CA PRO A 176 6.94 -2.73 19.15
C PRO A 176 6.07 -2.92 20.39
N ASP A 177 6.37 -2.21 21.48
CA ASP A 177 5.70 -2.32 22.77
C ASP A 177 4.60 -1.25 22.95
N SER A 178 4.52 -0.28 22.05
CA SER A 178 3.48 0.74 22.02
C SER A 178 2.68 0.68 20.72
N PRO A 179 1.34 0.60 20.75
CA PRO A 179 0.51 0.45 19.54
C PRO A 179 0.34 1.74 18.74
N SER A 180 1.32 2.64 18.74
CA SER A 180 1.27 3.86 17.95
C SER A 180 1.74 3.61 16.52
N LEU A 181 0.88 3.90 15.55
CA LEU A 181 1.24 3.99 14.13
C LEU A 181 1.87 5.36 13.87
N SER A 182 3.01 5.39 13.21
CA SER A 182 3.66 6.62 12.78
C SER A 182 3.74 6.71 11.27
N LEU A 183 3.50 7.89 10.77
CA LEU A 183 3.60 8.24 9.37
C LEU A 183 4.82 9.12 9.19
N ILE A 184 5.78 8.67 8.37
CA ILE A 184 6.93 9.50 7.99
C ILE A 184 6.69 10.08 6.61
N HIS A 185 6.90 11.37 6.53
CA HIS A 185 7.03 12.13 5.31
C HIS A 185 8.51 12.51 5.17
N ILE A 186 9.17 11.98 4.18
CA ILE A 186 10.56 12.28 3.84
C ILE A 186 10.59 13.08 2.55
#